data_b572f0c67dce121fb1b6e92c37086387
#
_entry.id   b572f0c67dce121fb1b6e92c37086387
#
_cell.length_a   1.000
_cell.length_b   1.000
_cell.length_c   1.000
_cell.angle_alpha   90.00
_cell.angle_beta   90.00
_cell.angle_gamma   90.00
#
_symmetry.space_group_name_H-M   'P 1'
#
loop_
_entity.id
_entity.type
_entity.pdbx_description
1 polymer ?
#
loop_
_entity_poly.entity_id
_entity_poly.type
_entity_poly.pdbx_seq_one_letter_code
_entity_poly.pdbx_strand_id
1 'polypeptide(L)'
;LCAAMVFSMTACGLQSPDTSSTSNSGSTPDAAVTTDAPSTETASAGDSATEPVGPAVTLVYAEVNPLEGTIVGQTATAFKEKVEELSGGSITIDIQANGVLGAESDVLDTMLGGGGTIDMARISAFALTSYGGEKSSLLSVPFTFVNRDHFWNFATSDLAQEFLLEPHENGSGIRGLFY
;
A
#
# COMPACT_ATOMS: atom_id res chain seq x y z
N LEU A 1 46.42 -0.30 -15.23
CA LEU A 1 46.65 1.02 -14.66
C LEU A 1 45.40 1.43 -13.88
N CYS A 2 45.44 1.21 -12.53
CA CYS A 2 44.40 1.67 -11.60
C CYS A 2 44.60 3.17 -11.32
N ALA A 3 43.53 3.94 -11.41
CA ALA A 3 43.47 5.27 -10.83
C ALA A 3 42.26 5.31 -9.87
N ALA A 4 42.57 5.26 -8.58
CA ALA A 4 41.61 5.49 -7.51
C ALA A 4 41.46 7.01 -7.32
N MET A 5 40.23 7.54 -7.42
CA MET A 5 39.92 8.90 -6.98
C MET A 5 39.18 8.84 -5.63
N VAL A 6 39.87 9.29 -4.61
CA VAL A 6 39.31 9.52 -3.28
C VAL A 6 38.75 10.94 -3.26
N PHE A 7 37.48 11.09 -2.99
CA PHE A 7 36.85 12.37 -2.73
C PHE A 7 36.61 12.53 -1.22
N SER A 8 37.39 13.41 -0.59
CA SER A 8 37.17 13.89 0.77
C SER A 8 36.09 14.95 0.75
N MET A 9 34.99 14.74 1.50
CA MET A 9 34.04 15.81 1.83
C MET A 9 34.23 16.25 3.26
N THR A 10 34.67 17.49 3.38
CA THR A 10 34.83 18.25 4.61
C THR A 10 33.45 18.63 5.17
N ALA A 11 33.21 18.32 6.44
CA ALA A 11 32.06 18.76 7.20
C ALA A 11 32.16 20.24 7.54
N CYS A 12 31.10 21.00 7.28
CA CYS A 12 30.88 22.33 7.87
C CYS A 12 29.64 22.26 8.74
N GLY A 13 29.85 22.39 10.04
CA GLY A 13 28.78 22.57 11.03
C GLY A 13 28.20 23.96 10.96
N LEU A 14 26.88 24.05 11.23
CA LEU A 14 26.22 25.30 11.59
C LEU A 14 25.19 25.03 12.70
N GLN A 15 25.37 25.80 13.70
CA GLN A 15 24.84 25.99 15.01
C GLN A 15 23.34 26.25 15.05
N SER A 16 22.67 25.66 16.05
CA SER A 16 21.33 26.06 16.55
C SER A 16 21.41 27.37 17.33
N PRO A 17 20.33 28.12 17.40
CA PRO A 17 20.08 28.96 18.56
C PRO A 17 18.92 28.45 19.40
N ASP A 18 19.22 28.26 20.70
CA ASP A 18 18.28 28.17 21.80
C ASP A 18 17.48 29.46 21.96
N THR A 19 16.21 29.35 22.31
CA THR A 19 15.54 30.36 23.17
C THR A 19 14.40 29.74 23.98
N SER A 20 14.70 29.54 25.23
CA SER A 20 13.99 29.62 26.49
C SER A 20 12.50 29.97 26.55
N SER A 21 11.82 29.15 27.33
CA SER A 21 10.96 29.43 28.54
C SER A 21 9.82 30.44 28.45
N THR A 22 8.62 29.98 28.80
CA THR A 22 7.93 30.53 29.97
C THR A 22 6.78 29.58 30.39
N SER A 23 6.85 29.16 31.63
CA SER A 23 5.82 28.54 32.46
C SER A 23 4.66 29.48 32.73
N ASN A 24 3.43 29.02 32.79
CA ASN A 24 2.46 29.55 33.72
C ASN A 24 1.46 28.50 34.22
N SER A 25 1.43 28.36 35.53
CA SER A 25 0.49 27.58 36.36
C SER A 25 -0.85 28.30 36.48
N GLY A 26 -1.93 27.55 36.68
CA GLY A 26 -3.18 28.14 37.15
C GLY A 26 -4.35 27.14 37.24
N SER A 27 -4.43 26.40 38.33
CA SER A 27 -5.59 26.10 39.18
C SER A 27 -6.96 25.74 38.58
N THR A 28 -7.44 24.55 38.94
CA THR A 28 -8.86 24.15 39.14
C THR A 28 -9.55 24.99 40.23
N PRO A 29 -10.93 25.07 40.31
CA PRO A 29 -11.74 23.95 40.81
C PRO A 29 -13.15 23.77 40.17
N ASP A 30 -13.59 22.52 40.18
CA ASP A 30 -14.86 21.99 40.70
C ASP A 30 -16.19 22.72 40.45
N ALA A 31 -17.14 22.03 39.76
CA ALA A 31 -18.55 21.96 40.15
C ALA A 31 -19.29 20.90 39.32
N ALA A 32 -19.81 19.91 40.03
CA ALA A 32 -20.76 18.91 39.52
C ALA A 32 -22.13 19.55 39.28
N VAL A 33 -22.76 19.19 38.13
CA VAL A 33 -24.23 19.25 37.99
C VAL A 33 -24.68 18.03 37.21
N THR A 34 -25.40 17.17 37.90
CA THR A 34 -26.29 16.11 37.37
C THR A 34 -27.50 16.75 36.71
N THR A 35 -27.87 16.31 35.50
CA THR A 35 -29.26 16.35 35.03
C THR A 35 -29.49 15.29 33.96
N ASP A 36 -30.43 14.45 34.28
CA ASP A 36 -31.36 13.56 33.57
C ASP A 36 -31.28 13.43 32.03
N ALA A 37 -31.40 12.16 31.61
CA ALA A 37 -31.60 11.73 30.23
C ALA A 37 -33.02 12.05 29.71
N PRO A 38 -33.19 12.10 28.37
CA PRO A 38 -34.16 11.22 27.80
C PRO A 38 -33.58 10.32 26.72
N SER A 39 -33.95 9.05 26.82
CA SER A 39 -33.77 8.02 25.81
C SER A 39 -34.41 8.44 24.49
N THR A 40 -33.57 8.59 23.48
CA THR A 40 -34.05 8.62 22.10
C THR A 40 -33.62 7.30 21.47
N GLU A 41 -34.61 6.47 21.17
CA GLU A 41 -34.47 5.30 20.32
C GLU A 41 -33.94 5.74 18.97
N THR A 42 -32.66 5.47 18.73
CA THR A 42 -32.10 5.57 17.39
C THR A 42 -32.32 4.24 16.69
N ALA A 43 -33.13 4.29 15.66
CA ALA A 43 -33.38 3.19 14.74
C ALA A 43 -32.06 2.54 14.35
N SER A 44 -31.95 1.25 14.66
CA SER A 44 -30.93 0.34 14.17
C SER A 44 -31.03 0.29 12.63
N ALA A 45 -30.18 1.05 11.95
CA ALA A 45 -29.83 0.73 10.57
C ALA A 45 -29.15 -0.62 10.61
N GLY A 46 -29.74 -1.62 9.97
CA GLY A 46 -29.22 -2.97 9.92
C GLY A 46 -27.81 -2.97 9.31
N ASP A 47 -26.84 -3.07 10.17
CA ASP A 47 -25.48 -3.45 9.81
C ASP A 47 -25.56 -4.94 9.43
N SER A 48 -25.57 -5.20 8.11
CA SER A 48 -25.48 -6.54 7.57
C SER A 48 -24.03 -6.96 7.68
N ALA A 49 -23.57 -7.22 8.92
CA ALA A 49 -22.27 -7.78 9.16
C ALA A 49 -22.19 -9.12 8.41
N THR A 50 -21.37 -9.14 7.36
CA THR A 50 -21.04 -10.37 6.64
C THR A 50 -20.34 -11.29 7.64
N GLU A 51 -20.85 -12.51 7.84
CA GLU A 51 -20.19 -13.46 8.73
C GLU A 51 -18.79 -13.83 8.20
N PRO A 52 -17.81 -14.08 9.09
CA PRO A 52 -16.46 -14.46 8.69
C PRO A 52 -16.47 -15.70 7.77
N VAL A 53 -15.81 -15.61 6.62
CA VAL A 53 -15.83 -16.65 5.57
C VAL A 53 -14.82 -17.78 5.87
N GLY A 54 -13.92 -17.61 6.87
CA GLY A 54 -12.87 -18.59 7.15
C GLY A 54 -12.04 -18.24 8.38
N PRO A 55 -10.92 -18.96 8.61
CA PRO A 55 -10.00 -18.62 9.68
C PRO A 55 -9.40 -17.22 9.48
N ALA A 56 -9.12 -16.52 10.57
CA ALA A 56 -8.53 -15.19 10.52
C ALA A 56 -7.11 -15.24 9.91
N VAL A 57 -6.88 -14.40 8.90
CA VAL A 57 -5.60 -14.27 8.21
C VAL A 57 -5.27 -12.77 8.08
N THR A 58 -4.01 -12.42 8.33
CA THR A 58 -3.49 -11.09 8.03
C THR A 58 -2.52 -11.19 6.86
N LEU A 59 -2.76 -10.39 5.81
CA LEU A 59 -1.91 -10.33 4.62
C LEU A 59 -1.13 -9.02 4.63
N VAL A 60 0.18 -9.11 4.44
CA VAL A 60 1.08 -7.95 4.36
C VAL A 60 1.10 -7.45 2.92
N TYR A 61 0.71 -6.18 2.74
CA TYR A 61 0.66 -5.50 1.46
C TYR A 61 1.74 -4.43 1.37
N ALA A 62 2.71 -4.61 0.47
CA ALA A 62 3.79 -3.65 0.22
C ALA A 62 3.35 -2.58 -0.79
N GLU A 63 3.47 -1.31 -0.40
CA GLU A 63 3.21 -0.14 -1.25
C GLU A 63 4.36 0.86 -1.15
N VAL A 64 5.00 1.17 -2.28
CA VAL A 64 6.13 2.11 -2.30
C VAL A 64 5.70 3.57 -2.17
N ASN A 65 4.44 3.88 -2.48
CA ASN A 65 3.91 5.24 -2.44
C ASN A 65 3.28 5.56 -1.08
N PRO A 66 3.12 6.86 -0.77
CA PRO A 66 2.33 7.30 0.39
C PRO A 66 0.85 6.93 0.25
N LEU A 67 0.21 6.56 1.36
CA LEU A 67 -1.25 6.32 1.37
C LEU A 67 -2.02 7.62 1.25
N GLU A 68 -1.56 8.67 1.92
CA GLU A 68 -2.24 9.95 1.92
C GLU A 68 -1.84 10.81 0.72
N GLY A 69 -2.81 11.54 0.18
CA GLY A 69 -2.58 12.51 -0.89
C GLY A 69 -2.30 11.92 -2.28
N THR A 70 -2.32 10.60 -2.43
CA THR A 70 -2.07 9.92 -3.71
C THR A 70 -3.28 9.11 -4.16
N ILE A 71 -3.51 9.02 -5.48
CA ILE A 71 -4.55 8.16 -6.06
C ILE A 71 -4.25 6.68 -5.73
N VAL A 72 -2.99 6.32 -5.75
CA VAL A 72 -2.52 4.96 -5.46
C VAL A 72 -2.83 4.57 -4.02
N GLY A 73 -2.54 5.46 -3.07
CA GLY A 73 -2.86 5.24 -1.66
C GLY A 73 -4.37 5.09 -1.42
N GLN A 74 -5.19 5.91 -2.07
CA GLN A 74 -6.65 5.78 -2.02
C GLN A 74 -7.11 4.42 -2.56
N THR A 75 -6.51 3.95 -3.66
CA THR A 75 -6.83 2.63 -4.22
C THR A 75 -6.44 1.50 -3.26
N ALA A 76 -5.26 1.57 -2.64
CA ALA A 76 -4.81 0.59 -1.66
C ALA A 76 -5.74 0.53 -0.43
N THR A 77 -6.16 1.69 0.07
CA THR A 77 -7.09 1.80 1.18
C THR A 77 -8.46 1.22 0.82
N ALA A 78 -9.02 1.60 -0.32
CA ALA A 78 -10.30 1.08 -0.80
C ALA A 78 -10.26 -0.44 -1.03
N PHE A 79 -9.14 -0.97 -1.54
CA PHE A 79 -8.93 -2.39 -1.70
C PHE A 79 -8.96 -3.12 -0.34
N LYS A 80 -8.20 -2.61 0.64
CA LYS A 80 -8.21 -3.13 2.01
C LYS A 80 -9.61 -3.18 2.59
N GLU A 81 -10.31 -2.03 2.60
CA GLU A 81 -11.66 -1.91 3.15
C GLU A 81 -12.62 -2.91 2.48
N LYS A 82 -12.52 -3.07 1.16
CA LYS A 82 -13.41 -3.98 0.43
C LYS A 82 -13.12 -5.45 0.70
N VAL A 83 -11.86 -5.82 0.85
CA VAL A 83 -11.48 -7.20 1.21
C VAL A 83 -11.94 -7.53 2.63
N GLU A 84 -11.72 -6.63 3.58
CA GLU A 84 -12.12 -6.80 4.97
C GLU A 84 -13.67 -6.88 5.10
N GLU A 85 -14.40 -6.04 4.37
CA GLU A 85 -15.87 -6.09 4.30
C GLU A 85 -16.35 -7.42 3.73
N LEU A 86 -15.88 -7.82 2.55
CA LEU A 86 -16.35 -9.02 1.85
C LEU A 86 -16.00 -10.31 2.57
N SER A 87 -14.91 -10.32 3.33
CA SER A 87 -14.48 -11.48 4.12
C SER A 87 -15.15 -11.55 5.50
N GLY A 88 -15.98 -10.56 5.86
CA GLY A 88 -16.53 -10.43 7.20
C GLY A 88 -15.45 -10.29 8.27
N GLY A 89 -14.31 -9.66 7.92
CA GLY A 89 -13.18 -9.44 8.81
C GLY A 89 -12.26 -10.65 9.01
N SER A 90 -12.49 -11.77 8.31
CA SER A 90 -11.58 -12.92 8.38
C SER A 90 -10.26 -12.69 7.67
N ILE A 91 -10.24 -11.80 6.66
CA ILE A 91 -9.00 -11.37 6.00
C ILE A 91 -8.74 -9.91 6.38
N THR A 92 -7.60 -9.64 6.98
CA THR A 92 -7.12 -8.28 7.31
C THR A 92 -5.93 -7.95 6.43
N ILE A 93 -5.87 -6.73 5.90
CA ILE A 93 -4.74 -6.25 5.09
C ILE A 93 -3.90 -5.27 5.90
N ASP A 94 -2.64 -5.62 6.13
CA ASP A 94 -1.65 -4.73 6.74
C ASP A 94 -0.83 -4.03 5.65
N ILE A 95 -1.16 -2.74 5.38
CA ILE A 95 -0.50 -1.97 4.32
C ILE A 95 0.79 -1.35 4.84
N GLN A 96 1.91 -1.78 4.31
CA GLN A 96 3.25 -1.23 4.56
C GLN A 96 3.60 -0.22 3.46
N ALA A 97 3.24 1.04 3.67
CA ALA A 97 3.37 2.12 2.70
C ALA A 97 4.73 2.85 2.78
N ASN A 98 4.91 3.87 1.92
CA ASN A 98 6.10 4.72 1.86
C ASN A 98 7.41 3.97 1.57
N GLY A 99 7.35 2.81 0.94
CA GLY A 99 8.54 2.03 0.62
C GLY A 99 9.29 1.49 1.84
N VAL A 100 8.64 1.34 2.98
CA VAL A 100 9.28 0.83 4.22
C VAL A 100 9.83 -0.59 4.06
N LEU A 101 9.29 -1.36 3.11
CA LEU A 101 9.75 -2.70 2.76
C LEU A 101 10.75 -2.73 1.60
N GLY A 102 11.22 -1.57 1.14
CA GLY A 102 12.17 -1.44 0.05
C GLY A 102 11.57 -0.95 -1.26
N ALA A 103 12.39 -0.94 -2.31
CA ALA A 103 11.96 -0.65 -3.67
C ALA A 103 11.16 -1.83 -4.25
N GLU A 104 10.50 -1.63 -5.41
CA GLU A 104 9.72 -2.68 -6.07
C GLU A 104 10.51 -3.98 -6.30
N SER A 105 11.79 -3.88 -6.68
CA SER A 105 12.67 -5.04 -6.83
C SER A 105 12.92 -5.78 -5.50
N ASP A 106 13.18 -5.03 -4.42
CA ASP A 106 13.45 -5.62 -3.11
C ASP A 106 12.20 -6.36 -2.57
N VAL A 107 11.03 -5.77 -2.81
CA VAL A 107 9.73 -6.37 -2.49
C VAL A 107 9.53 -7.67 -3.26
N LEU A 108 9.75 -7.65 -4.58
CA LEU A 108 9.61 -8.84 -5.43
C LEU A 108 10.59 -9.94 -5.05
N ASP A 109 11.86 -9.60 -4.79
CA ASP A 109 12.88 -10.55 -4.33
C ASP A 109 12.50 -11.16 -2.97
N THR A 110 11.94 -10.36 -2.06
CA THR A 110 11.46 -10.84 -0.76
C THR A 110 10.28 -11.79 -0.90
N MET A 111 9.31 -11.48 -1.75
CA MET A 111 8.17 -12.36 -2.05
C MET A 111 8.63 -13.70 -2.62
N LEU A 112 9.58 -13.68 -3.54
CA LEU A 112 10.13 -14.88 -4.19
C LEU A 112 11.08 -15.67 -3.30
N GLY A 113 11.75 -14.99 -2.36
CA GLY A 113 12.67 -15.62 -1.40
C GLY A 113 12.01 -16.58 -0.43
N GLY A 114 10.67 -16.70 -0.44
CA GLY A 114 9.91 -17.66 0.36
C GLY A 114 9.90 -17.37 1.86
N GLY A 115 10.32 -16.17 2.28
CA GLY A 115 10.32 -15.76 3.70
C GLY A 115 8.92 -15.51 4.28
N GLY A 116 7.88 -15.47 3.46
CA GLY A 116 6.48 -15.29 3.89
C GLY A 116 6.21 -13.98 4.63
N THR A 117 7.02 -12.95 4.40
CA THR A 117 6.90 -11.65 5.07
C THR A 117 6.10 -10.63 4.28
N ILE A 118 5.92 -10.86 2.98
CA ILE A 118 5.12 -10.03 2.07
C ILE A 118 4.23 -10.96 1.24
N ASP A 119 2.92 -10.78 1.37
CA ASP A 119 1.93 -11.62 0.69
C ASP A 119 1.47 -11.00 -0.62
N MET A 120 1.42 -9.68 -0.70
CA MET A 120 0.99 -8.95 -1.88
C MET A 120 1.72 -7.61 -2.00
N ALA A 121 1.76 -7.09 -3.21
CA ALA A 121 2.37 -5.80 -3.48
C ALA A 121 1.70 -5.11 -4.68
N ARG A 122 1.73 -3.80 -4.69
CA ARG A 122 1.48 -3.02 -5.91
C ARG A 122 2.82 -2.72 -6.57
N ILE A 123 2.95 -3.15 -7.80
CA ILE A 123 4.21 -3.09 -8.56
C ILE A 123 3.93 -2.43 -9.91
N SER A 124 4.89 -1.69 -10.43
CA SER A 124 4.82 -1.23 -11.81
C SER A 124 4.92 -2.43 -12.77
N ALA A 125 4.13 -2.41 -13.85
CA ALA A 125 4.15 -3.50 -14.83
C ALA A 125 5.55 -3.76 -15.39
N PHE A 126 6.36 -2.70 -15.55
CA PHE A 126 7.74 -2.81 -16.03
C PHE A 126 8.64 -3.61 -15.08
N ALA A 127 8.46 -3.49 -13.77
CA ALA A 127 9.27 -4.24 -12.81
C ALA A 127 9.11 -5.76 -12.97
N LEU A 128 7.94 -6.23 -13.42
CA LEU A 128 7.67 -7.65 -13.65
C LEU A 128 8.48 -8.26 -14.79
N THR A 129 9.06 -7.45 -15.69
CA THR A 129 9.82 -7.94 -16.83
C THR A 129 10.99 -8.83 -16.42
N SER A 130 11.67 -8.49 -15.31
CA SER A 130 12.78 -9.30 -14.77
C SER A 130 12.32 -10.54 -13.99
N TYR A 131 11.03 -10.68 -13.77
CA TYR A 131 10.41 -11.74 -12.96
C TYR A 131 9.45 -12.63 -13.78
N GLY A 132 9.74 -12.77 -15.06
CA GLY A 132 8.98 -13.65 -15.97
C GLY A 132 7.76 -13.00 -16.63
N GLY A 133 7.53 -11.70 -16.43
CA GLY A 133 6.45 -10.93 -17.04
C GLY A 133 6.95 -10.15 -18.28
N GLU A 134 7.47 -10.81 -19.28
CA GLU A 134 8.08 -10.16 -20.45
C GLU A 134 7.09 -9.32 -21.25
N LYS A 135 5.83 -9.79 -21.40
CA LYS A 135 4.76 -9.04 -22.07
C LYS A 135 4.50 -7.69 -21.39
N SER A 136 4.69 -7.61 -20.07
CA SER A 136 4.48 -6.39 -19.29
C SER A 136 5.36 -5.22 -19.76
N SER A 137 6.48 -5.49 -20.43
CA SER A 137 7.31 -4.46 -21.05
C SER A 137 6.56 -3.64 -22.10
N LEU A 138 5.59 -4.25 -22.80
CA LEU A 138 4.77 -3.58 -23.81
C LEU A 138 3.92 -2.44 -23.22
N LEU A 139 3.52 -2.57 -21.95
CA LEU A 139 2.70 -1.56 -21.25
C LEU A 139 3.49 -0.28 -20.95
N SER A 140 4.82 -0.35 -20.97
CA SER A 140 5.72 0.77 -20.75
C SER A 140 6.16 1.49 -22.03
N VAL A 141 5.78 0.97 -23.20
CA VAL A 141 6.10 1.60 -24.47
C VAL A 141 5.28 2.89 -24.64
N PRO A 142 5.91 4.03 -24.96
CA PRO A 142 5.18 5.28 -25.20
C PRO A 142 4.10 5.11 -26.28
N PHE A 143 2.95 5.70 -26.04
CA PHE A 143 1.80 5.70 -26.96
C PHE A 143 1.14 4.33 -27.20
N THR A 144 1.42 3.33 -26.39
CA THR A 144 0.72 2.03 -26.44
C THR A 144 -0.79 2.21 -26.28
N PHE A 145 -1.22 3.12 -25.44
CA PHE A 145 -2.62 3.46 -25.25
C PHE A 145 -2.91 4.84 -25.83
N VAL A 146 -3.90 4.92 -26.73
CA VAL A 146 -4.32 6.17 -27.39
C VAL A 146 -5.01 7.13 -26.42
N ASN A 147 -5.76 6.55 -25.45
CA ASN A 147 -6.48 7.30 -24.43
C ASN A 147 -6.77 6.37 -23.23
N ARG A 148 -7.44 6.94 -22.23
CA ARG A 148 -7.80 6.22 -20.98
C ARG A 148 -8.77 5.06 -21.24
N ASP A 149 -9.73 5.24 -22.11
CA ASP A 149 -10.73 4.20 -22.42
C ASP A 149 -10.06 3.00 -23.11
N HIS A 150 -9.08 3.26 -23.97
CA HIS A 150 -8.29 2.18 -24.58
C HIS A 150 -7.52 1.38 -23.51
N PHE A 151 -6.94 2.04 -22.50
CA PHE A 151 -6.31 1.34 -21.37
C PHE A 151 -7.33 0.48 -20.60
N TRP A 152 -8.50 1.02 -20.25
CA TRP A 152 -9.49 0.27 -19.50
C TRP A 152 -10.10 -0.89 -20.29
N ASN A 153 -10.25 -0.75 -21.60
CA ASN A 153 -10.65 -1.86 -22.47
C ASN A 153 -9.61 -2.98 -22.46
N PHE A 154 -8.32 -2.62 -22.43
CA PHE A 154 -7.25 -3.61 -22.26
C PHE A 154 -7.32 -4.21 -20.84
N ALA A 155 -7.31 -3.41 -19.80
CA ALA A 155 -7.22 -3.85 -18.40
C ALA A 155 -8.35 -4.81 -17.98
N THR A 156 -9.49 -4.75 -18.64
CA THR A 156 -10.66 -5.64 -18.41
C THR A 156 -10.80 -6.78 -19.43
N SER A 157 -9.84 -6.93 -20.33
CA SER A 157 -9.87 -7.95 -21.40
C SER A 157 -9.20 -9.26 -20.98
N ASP A 158 -9.50 -10.33 -21.72
CA ASP A 158 -8.80 -11.61 -21.57
C ASP A 158 -7.30 -11.49 -21.84
N LEU A 159 -6.90 -10.57 -22.73
CA LEU A 159 -5.49 -10.28 -23.01
C LEU A 159 -4.77 -9.76 -21.77
N ALA A 160 -5.41 -8.91 -20.98
CA ALA A 160 -4.83 -8.43 -19.72
C ALA A 160 -4.61 -9.58 -18.73
N GLN A 161 -5.49 -10.57 -18.72
CA GLN A 161 -5.32 -11.76 -17.88
C GLN A 161 -4.11 -12.58 -18.29
N GLU A 162 -3.81 -12.71 -19.59
CA GLU A 162 -2.58 -13.36 -20.06
C GLU A 162 -1.33 -12.66 -19.54
N PHE A 163 -1.30 -11.31 -19.53
CA PHE A 163 -0.18 -10.54 -19.00
C PHE A 163 -0.03 -10.69 -17.48
N LEU A 164 -1.15 -10.72 -16.74
CA LEU A 164 -1.17 -10.89 -15.30
C LEU A 164 -0.73 -12.30 -14.87
N LEU A 165 -1.01 -13.31 -15.66
CA LEU A 165 -0.66 -14.70 -15.36
C LEU A 165 0.73 -15.09 -15.84
N GLU A 166 1.30 -14.40 -16.82
CA GLU A 166 2.57 -14.73 -17.44
C GLU A 166 3.72 -14.96 -16.43
N PRO A 167 3.96 -14.10 -15.40
CA PRO A 167 5.03 -14.36 -14.45
C PRO A 167 4.86 -15.70 -13.73
N HIS A 168 3.63 -16.05 -13.39
CA HIS A 168 3.32 -17.32 -12.72
C HIS A 168 3.56 -18.51 -13.65
N GLU A 169 3.10 -18.43 -14.89
CA GLU A 169 3.26 -19.47 -15.92
C GLU A 169 4.73 -19.70 -16.26
N ASN A 170 5.54 -18.64 -16.24
CA ASN A 170 6.99 -18.71 -16.43
C ASN A 170 7.74 -19.14 -15.16
N GLY A 171 7.04 -19.56 -14.11
CA GLY A 171 7.62 -20.21 -12.94
C GLY A 171 8.13 -19.27 -11.85
N SER A 172 7.86 -17.95 -11.92
CA SER A 172 8.26 -17.04 -10.85
C SER A 172 7.45 -17.21 -9.56
N GLY A 173 6.23 -17.77 -9.64
CA GLY A 173 5.32 -17.88 -8.51
C GLY A 173 4.50 -16.60 -8.25
N ILE A 174 4.79 -15.51 -8.95
CA ILE A 174 4.04 -14.24 -8.84
C ILE A 174 2.80 -14.32 -9.72
N ARG A 175 1.66 -13.95 -9.17
CA ARG A 175 0.40 -13.87 -9.90
C ARG A 175 -0.18 -12.47 -9.83
N GLY A 176 -0.38 -11.84 -10.99
CA GLY A 176 -1.11 -10.58 -11.06
C GLY A 176 -2.59 -10.78 -10.80
N LEU A 177 -3.20 -9.83 -10.12
CA LEU A 177 -4.63 -9.83 -9.78
C LEU A 177 -5.42 -8.89 -10.69
N PHE A 178 -4.93 -7.66 -10.87
CA PHE A 178 -5.56 -6.61 -11.70
C PHE A 178 -4.57 -5.48 -12.01
N TYR A 179 -4.97 -4.57 -12.91
CA TYR A 179 -4.25 -3.35 -13.26
C TYR A 179 -4.86 -2.10 -12.62
#